data_d390de4171ffabe819c06165c2864f9d
#
_entry.id   d390de4171ffabe819c06165c2864f9d
#
_cell.length_a   1.000
_cell.length_b   1.000
_cell.length_c   1.000
_cell.angle_alpha   90.00
_cell.angle_beta   90.00
_cell.angle_gamma   90.00
#
_symmetry.space_group_name_H-M   'P 1'
#
loop_
_entity.id
_entity.type
_entity.pdbx_description
1 polymer ?
#
loop_
_entity_poly.entity_id
_entity_poly.type
_entity_poly.pdbx_seq_one_letter_code
_entity_poly.pdbx_strand_id
1 'polypeptide(L)'
;MNIALIGSGGREHALCKKIQESAKSRKIICIPGNAGTAKIAENIDINYLDFNRLLKTLKFHKINFVIVGPEEPLVKGIIDFLRKKKIKAFGPTKYAAQLEGSKAFMKLICKKRNIPTAGYKLCKNILDVKKFLKENNLPLVV
;
A
#
# COMPACT_ATOMS: atom_id res chain seq x y z
N MET A 1 7.59 -21.57 -0.39
CA MET A 1 7.39 -20.53 0.66
C MET A 1 5.90 -20.40 0.96
N ASN A 2 5.52 -20.10 2.20
CA ASN A 2 4.16 -19.69 2.52
C ASN A 2 4.07 -18.18 2.43
N ILE A 3 3.16 -17.66 1.62
CA ILE A 3 3.08 -16.25 1.24
C ILE A 3 1.73 -15.68 1.70
N ALA A 4 1.74 -14.51 2.31
CA ALA A 4 0.55 -13.71 2.55
C ALA A 4 0.52 -12.51 1.60
N LEU A 5 -0.61 -12.32 0.91
CA LEU A 5 -0.88 -11.17 0.06
C LEU A 5 -1.93 -10.30 0.74
N ILE A 6 -1.54 -9.08 1.10
CA ILE A 6 -2.42 -8.11 1.74
C ILE A 6 -3.14 -7.32 0.68
N GLY A 7 -4.48 -7.27 0.78
CA GLY A 7 -5.35 -6.49 -0.09
C GLY A 7 -6.48 -7.32 -0.71
N SER A 8 -7.36 -6.64 -1.44
CA SER A 8 -8.60 -7.22 -2.00
C SER A 8 -8.91 -6.75 -3.41
N GLY A 9 -8.04 -5.98 -4.05
CA GLY A 9 -8.27 -5.41 -5.38
C GLY A 9 -7.94 -6.37 -6.53
N GLY A 10 -8.18 -5.92 -7.76
CA GLY A 10 -7.81 -6.64 -8.99
C GLY A 10 -6.30 -6.81 -9.13
N ARG A 11 -5.52 -5.84 -8.65
CA ARG A 11 -4.06 -5.91 -8.59
C ARG A 11 -3.60 -7.09 -7.73
N GLU A 12 -4.17 -7.27 -6.55
CA GLU A 12 -3.86 -8.38 -5.67
C GLU A 12 -4.30 -9.72 -6.26
N HIS A 13 -5.44 -9.78 -6.96
CA HIS A 13 -5.86 -10.99 -7.68
C HIS A 13 -4.85 -11.37 -8.77
N ALA A 14 -4.40 -10.41 -9.59
CA ALA A 14 -3.39 -10.65 -10.62
C ALA A 14 -2.06 -11.13 -10.03
N LEU A 15 -1.60 -10.50 -8.93
CA LEU A 15 -0.40 -10.92 -8.19
C LEU A 15 -0.57 -12.34 -7.63
N CYS A 16 -1.71 -12.66 -7.00
CA CYS A 16 -2.01 -13.97 -6.47
C CYS A 16 -1.88 -15.05 -7.55
N LYS A 17 -2.52 -14.84 -8.70
CA LYS A 17 -2.44 -15.75 -9.85
C LYS A 17 -1.00 -15.96 -10.30
N LYS A 18 -0.23 -14.87 -10.44
CA LYS A 18 1.18 -14.97 -10.88
C LYS A 18 2.07 -15.67 -9.85
N ILE A 19 1.86 -15.45 -8.56
CA ILE A 19 2.60 -16.12 -7.50
C ILE A 19 2.29 -17.62 -7.48
N GLN A 20 1.04 -18.01 -7.74
CA GLN A 20 0.62 -19.41 -7.79
C GLN A 20 1.38 -20.21 -8.86
N GLU A 21 1.74 -19.59 -9.98
CA GLU A 21 2.52 -20.24 -11.06
C GLU A 21 3.96 -20.56 -10.62
N SER A 22 4.44 -20.03 -9.53
CA SER A 22 5.81 -20.22 -9.06
C SER A 22 5.98 -21.54 -8.33
N ALA A 23 6.91 -22.38 -8.77
CA ALA A 23 7.29 -23.62 -8.08
C ALA A 23 7.80 -23.40 -6.64
N LYS A 24 8.18 -22.17 -6.28
CA LYS A 24 8.61 -21.80 -4.92
C LYS A 24 7.44 -21.50 -3.99
N SER A 25 6.22 -21.30 -4.52
CA SER A 25 5.01 -21.06 -3.75
C SER A 25 4.41 -22.39 -3.28
N ARG A 26 4.26 -22.56 -1.95
CA ARG A 26 3.63 -23.75 -1.34
C ARG A 26 2.22 -23.47 -0.86
N LYS A 27 2.00 -22.30 -0.27
CA LYS A 27 0.73 -21.84 0.23
C LYS A 27 0.62 -20.33 0.01
N ILE A 28 -0.55 -19.89 -0.43
CA ILE A 28 -0.89 -18.48 -0.53
C ILE A 28 -2.13 -18.22 0.31
N ILE A 29 -2.09 -17.19 1.15
CA ILE A 29 -3.27 -16.62 1.79
C ILE A 29 -3.44 -15.18 1.33
N CYS A 30 -4.70 -14.75 1.13
CA CYS A 30 -5.04 -13.37 0.81
C CYS A 30 -5.79 -12.73 1.98
N ILE A 31 -5.44 -11.49 2.35
CA ILE A 31 -5.99 -10.81 3.52
C ILE A 31 -6.47 -9.41 3.11
N PRO A 32 -7.77 -9.15 3.07
CA PRO A 32 -8.87 -10.10 3.23
C PRO A 32 -9.11 -10.95 1.97
N GLY A 33 -8.53 -10.57 0.79
CA GLY A 33 -8.79 -11.19 -0.49
C GLY A 33 -10.13 -10.76 -1.11
N ASN A 34 -10.52 -11.43 -2.20
CA ASN A 34 -11.76 -11.17 -2.93
C ASN A 34 -12.29 -12.47 -3.57
N ALA A 35 -13.42 -12.40 -4.28
CA ALA A 35 -14.02 -13.57 -4.94
C ALA A 35 -13.09 -14.23 -5.99
N GLY A 36 -12.20 -13.46 -6.64
CA GLY A 36 -11.22 -13.99 -7.57
C GLY A 36 -10.10 -14.75 -6.86
N THR A 37 -9.56 -14.18 -5.78
CA THR A 37 -8.50 -14.83 -4.99
C THR A 37 -9.01 -16.07 -4.26
N ALA A 38 -10.30 -16.11 -3.86
CA ALA A 38 -10.91 -17.27 -3.23
C ALA A 38 -10.90 -18.53 -4.12
N LYS A 39 -10.80 -18.38 -5.45
CA LYS A 39 -10.71 -19.49 -6.40
C LYS A 39 -9.33 -20.13 -6.49
N ILE A 40 -8.30 -19.43 -6.03
CA ILE A 40 -6.90 -19.80 -6.24
C ILE A 40 -6.04 -19.76 -4.97
N ALA A 41 -6.58 -19.24 -3.87
CA ALA A 41 -5.88 -19.10 -2.59
C ALA A 41 -6.90 -19.16 -1.45
N GLU A 42 -6.40 -19.24 -0.19
CA GLU A 42 -7.22 -19.12 1.00
C GLU A 42 -7.40 -17.64 1.36
N ASN A 43 -8.65 -17.17 1.41
CA ASN A 43 -8.95 -15.83 1.89
C ASN A 43 -9.18 -15.84 3.41
N ILE A 44 -8.61 -14.85 4.11
CA ILE A 44 -8.77 -14.69 5.55
C ILE A 44 -9.31 -13.29 5.83
N ASP A 45 -10.58 -13.24 6.19
CA ASP A 45 -11.27 -11.98 6.44
C ASP A 45 -10.91 -11.41 7.82
N ILE A 46 -9.85 -10.62 7.83
CA ILE A 46 -9.44 -9.81 8.98
C ILE A 46 -9.08 -8.40 8.54
N ASN A 47 -9.23 -7.45 9.46
CA ASN A 47 -8.70 -6.10 9.24
C ASN A 47 -7.17 -6.14 9.32
N TYR A 48 -6.51 -5.98 8.17
CA TYR A 48 -5.03 -5.95 8.08
C TYR A 48 -4.40 -4.70 8.71
N LEU A 49 -5.19 -3.70 9.10
CA LEU A 49 -4.71 -2.53 9.85
C LEU A 49 -4.57 -2.81 11.35
N ASP A 50 -5.20 -3.87 11.86
CA ASP A 50 -4.86 -4.44 13.16
C ASP A 50 -3.59 -5.30 13.03
N PHE A 51 -2.46 -4.64 13.17
CA PHE A 51 -1.15 -5.29 13.01
C PHE A 51 -0.89 -6.42 14.00
N ASN A 52 -1.50 -6.37 15.19
CA ASN A 52 -1.35 -7.44 16.19
C ASN A 52 -2.15 -8.68 15.79
N ARG A 53 -3.38 -8.50 15.33
CA ARG A 53 -4.21 -9.58 14.81
C ARG A 53 -3.58 -10.17 13.55
N LEU A 54 -3.12 -9.32 12.64
CA LEU A 54 -2.38 -9.74 11.46
C LEU A 54 -1.17 -10.61 11.82
N LEU A 55 -0.34 -10.16 12.77
CA LEU A 55 0.83 -10.92 13.21
C LEU A 55 0.49 -12.32 13.73
N LYS A 56 -0.58 -12.43 14.54
CA LYS A 56 -1.07 -13.73 15.04
C LYS A 56 -1.46 -14.65 13.87
N THR A 57 -2.20 -14.12 12.90
CA THR A 57 -2.63 -14.84 11.68
C THR A 57 -1.44 -15.30 10.86
N LEU A 58 -0.46 -14.42 10.60
CA LEU A 58 0.74 -14.77 9.85
C LEU A 58 1.54 -15.89 10.52
N LYS A 59 1.67 -15.86 11.84
CA LYS A 59 2.35 -16.92 12.63
C LYS A 59 1.57 -18.23 12.57
N PHE A 60 0.25 -18.21 12.76
CA PHE A 60 -0.61 -19.39 12.71
C PHE A 60 -0.49 -20.12 11.36
N HIS A 61 -0.51 -19.35 10.26
CA HIS A 61 -0.35 -19.89 8.90
C HIS A 61 1.10 -20.13 8.49
N LYS A 62 2.07 -19.96 9.40
CA LYS A 62 3.53 -20.16 9.17
C LYS A 62 4.01 -19.40 7.93
N ILE A 63 3.59 -18.14 7.80
CA ILE A 63 3.93 -17.28 6.65
C ILE A 63 5.40 -16.89 6.71
N ASN A 64 6.10 -17.08 5.60
CA ASN A 64 7.51 -16.76 5.44
C ASN A 64 7.74 -15.40 4.77
N PHE A 65 6.77 -14.95 3.96
CA PHE A 65 6.89 -13.75 3.17
C PHE A 65 5.54 -13.05 3.02
N VAL A 66 5.54 -11.74 3.16
CA VAL A 66 4.32 -10.91 3.03
C VAL A 66 4.49 -9.95 1.86
N ILE A 67 3.48 -9.84 1.02
CA ILE A 67 3.39 -8.84 -0.05
C ILE A 67 2.24 -7.91 0.29
N VAL A 68 2.50 -6.60 0.30
CA VAL A 68 1.50 -5.58 0.64
C VAL A 68 1.12 -4.83 -0.62
N GLY A 69 -0.14 -4.98 -1.05
CA GLY A 69 -0.68 -4.34 -2.25
C GLY A 69 -1.20 -2.93 -2.03
N PRO A 70 -2.07 -2.67 -1.02
CA PRO A 70 -2.66 -1.35 -0.82
C PRO A 70 -1.68 -0.36 -0.18
N GLU A 71 -1.86 0.92 -0.49
CA GLU A 71 -1.03 2.01 0.04
C GLU A 71 -1.30 2.32 1.51
N GLU A 72 -2.54 2.19 1.98
CA GLU A 72 -2.91 2.56 3.35
C GLU A 72 -2.10 1.85 4.44
N PRO A 73 -1.98 0.51 4.46
CA PRO A 73 -1.15 -0.18 5.45
C PRO A 73 0.34 0.19 5.32
N LEU A 74 0.83 0.51 4.11
CA LEU A 74 2.20 0.96 3.88
C LEU A 74 2.47 2.30 4.57
N VAL A 75 1.58 3.27 4.37
CA VAL A 75 1.65 4.60 5.03
C VAL A 75 1.51 4.47 6.55
N LYS A 76 0.72 3.52 7.05
CA LYS A 76 0.60 3.21 8.47
C LYS A 76 1.81 2.45 9.04
N GLY A 77 2.73 1.95 8.18
CA GLY A 77 4.02 1.40 8.59
C GLY A 77 4.02 -0.12 8.80
N ILE A 78 3.17 -0.85 8.09
CA ILE A 78 3.12 -2.32 8.17
C ILE A 78 4.49 -2.98 7.88
N ILE A 79 5.26 -2.47 6.92
CA ILE A 79 6.58 -3.01 6.57
C ILE A 79 7.56 -2.84 7.73
N ASP A 80 7.58 -1.66 8.36
CA ASP A 80 8.46 -1.40 9.50
C ASP A 80 8.06 -2.27 10.70
N PHE A 81 6.75 -2.47 10.92
CA PHE A 81 6.23 -3.36 11.95
C PHE A 81 6.66 -4.82 11.70
N LEU A 82 6.47 -5.34 10.49
CA LEU A 82 6.83 -6.73 10.14
C LEU A 82 8.34 -6.97 10.25
N ARG A 83 9.16 -6.01 9.82
CA ARG A 83 10.63 -6.07 9.96
C ARG A 83 11.05 -6.18 11.42
N LYS A 84 10.47 -5.37 12.32
CA LYS A 84 10.73 -5.48 13.78
C LYS A 84 10.34 -6.86 14.34
N LYS A 85 9.36 -7.53 13.73
CA LYS A 85 8.95 -8.90 14.10
C LYS A 85 9.71 -10.00 13.35
N LYS A 86 10.77 -9.64 12.59
CA LYS A 86 11.60 -10.55 11.78
C LYS A 86 10.81 -11.31 10.71
N ILE A 87 9.71 -10.75 10.22
CA ILE A 87 8.93 -11.28 9.09
C ILE A 87 9.38 -10.57 7.83
N LYS A 88 9.77 -11.33 6.81
CA LYS A 88 10.14 -10.79 5.50
C LYS A 88 8.90 -10.22 4.81
N ALA A 89 9.00 -8.99 4.31
CA ALA A 89 7.91 -8.34 3.62
C ALA A 89 8.41 -7.50 2.44
N PHE A 90 7.60 -7.47 1.38
CA PHE A 90 7.80 -6.63 0.21
C PHE A 90 6.85 -5.43 0.28
N GLY A 91 7.42 -4.25 0.17
CA GLY A 91 6.75 -2.96 0.17
C GLY A 91 7.70 -1.86 0.67
N PRO A 92 7.36 -0.59 0.43
CA PRO A 92 8.10 0.55 0.95
C PRO A 92 7.95 0.69 2.47
N THR A 93 8.96 1.28 3.11
CA THR A 93 8.85 1.71 4.52
C THR A 93 7.79 2.81 4.67
N LYS A 94 7.34 3.05 5.89
CA LYS A 94 6.39 4.14 6.20
C LYS A 94 6.85 5.49 5.61
N TYR A 95 8.14 5.80 5.71
CA TYR A 95 8.70 7.02 5.16
C TYR A 95 8.60 7.08 3.63
N ALA A 96 9.01 6.01 2.94
CA ALA A 96 8.97 5.96 1.48
C ALA A 96 7.54 5.90 0.94
N ALA A 97 6.61 5.25 1.64
CA ALA A 97 5.20 5.18 1.27
C ALA A 97 4.50 6.55 1.22
N GLN A 98 5.04 7.57 1.88
CA GLN A 98 4.52 8.94 1.79
C GLN A 98 4.58 9.52 0.38
N LEU A 99 5.46 9.01 -0.49
CA LEU A 99 5.51 9.46 -1.90
C LEU A 99 4.19 9.20 -2.64
N GLU A 100 3.47 8.15 -2.27
CA GLU A 100 2.14 7.83 -2.81
C GLU A 100 1.02 8.36 -1.89
N GLY A 101 1.17 8.16 -0.58
CA GLY A 101 0.13 8.49 0.40
C GLY A 101 -0.01 9.98 0.74
N SER A 102 0.91 10.85 0.28
CA SER A 102 0.85 12.30 0.51
C SER A 102 1.29 13.09 -0.72
N LYS A 103 0.31 13.62 -1.47
CA LYS A 103 0.59 14.50 -2.60
C LYS A 103 1.47 15.69 -2.22
N ALA A 104 1.25 16.27 -1.02
CA ALA A 104 2.04 17.39 -0.53
C ALA A 104 3.52 16.99 -0.32
N PHE A 105 3.77 15.83 0.30
CA PHE A 105 5.11 15.28 0.49
C PHE A 105 5.80 15.00 -0.85
N MET A 106 5.11 14.32 -1.77
CA MET A 106 5.62 14.03 -3.11
C MET A 106 6.01 15.32 -3.85
N LYS A 107 5.14 16.33 -3.85
CA LYS A 107 5.41 17.63 -4.49
C LYS A 107 6.61 18.35 -3.86
N LEU A 108 6.75 18.28 -2.53
CA LEU A 108 7.92 18.83 -1.83
C LEU A 108 9.23 18.15 -2.28
N ILE A 109 9.22 16.82 -2.41
CA ILE A 109 10.39 16.06 -2.90
C ILE A 109 10.70 16.43 -4.36
N CYS A 110 9.69 16.49 -5.23
CA CYS A 110 9.87 16.92 -6.61
C CYS A 110 10.55 18.30 -6.69
N LYS A 111 10.06 19.28 -5.93
CA LYS A 111 10.64 20.63 -5.86
C LYS A 111 12.08 20.59 -5.37
N LYS A 112 12.37 19.86 -4.26
CA LYS A 112 13.70 19.76 -3.67
C LYS A 112 14.72 19.09 -4.60
N ARG A 113 14.28 18.22 -5.48
CA ARG A 113 15.12 17.43 -6.39
C ARG A 113 15.05 17.87 -7.85
N ASN A 114 14.40 19.01 -8.13
CA ASN A 114 14.20 19.53 -9.48
C ASN A 114 13.55 18.51 -10.44
N ILE A 115 12.64 17.67 -9.92
CA ILE A 115 11.87 16.72 -10.72
C ILE A 115 10.69 17.44 -11.34
N PRO A 116 10.52 17.41 -12.69
CA PRO A 116 9.39 18.05 -13.36
C PRO A 116 8.06 17.52 -12.83
N THR A 117 7.16 18.43 -12.50
CA THR A 117 5.80 18.09 -12.03
C THR A 117 4.88 19.28 -12.27
N ALA A 118 3.56 19.03 -12.42
CA ALA A 118 2.57 20.07 -12.57
C ALA A 118 2.63 21.07 -11.40
N GLY A 119 2.31 22.33 -11.67
CA GLY A 119 2.19 23.37 -10.66
C GLY A 119 1.21 22.96 -9.56
N TYR A 120 1.44 23.40 -8.33
CA TYR A 120 0.58 23.08 -7.18
C TYR A 120 0.66 24.13 -6.11
N LYS A 121 -0.36 24.17 -5.26
CA LYS A 121 -0.35 24.92 -4.01
C LYS A 121 -1.02 24.12 -2.90
N LEU A 122 -0.39 24.08 -1.74
CA LEU A 122 -1.01 23.54 -0.54
C LEU A 122 -1.85 24.66 0.10
N CYS A 123 -3.17 24.51 0.01
CA CYS A 123 -4.11 25.44 0.61
C CYS A 123 -4.56 24.93 1.99
N LYS A 124 -4.50 25.79 3.01
CA LYS A 124 -4.90 25.45 4.37
C LYS A 124 -6.29 25.95 4.75
N ASN A 125 -6.84 26.86 3.94
CA ASN A 125 -8.13 27.49 4.16
C ASN A 125 -8.74 27.96 2.83
N ILE A 126 -10.00 28.37 2.86
CA ILE A 126 -10.75 28.81 1.68
C ILE A 126 -10.17 30.09 1.03
N LEU A 127 -9.52 30.95 1.80
CA LEU A 127 -8.91 32.18 1.27
C LEU A 127 -7.70 31.84 0.39
N ASP A 128 -6.88 30.86 0.80
CA ASP A 128 -5.77 30.36 -0.01
C ASP A 128 -6.27 29.78 -1.34
N VAL A 129 -7.38 29.04 -1.30
CA VAL A 129 -8.00 28.46 -2.51
C VAL A 129 -8.48 29.57 -3.43
N LYS A 130 -9.25 30.56 -2.92
CA LYS A 130 -9.76 31.70 -3.71
C LYS A 130 -8.62 32.49 -4.34
N LYS A 131 -7.54 32.73 -3.61
CA LYS A 131 -6.36 33.41 -4.15
C LYS A 131 -5.72 32.62 -5.28
N PHE A 132 -5.52 31.32 -5.08
CA PHE A 132 -4.91 30.44 -6.08
C PHE A 132 -5.75 30.36 -7.37
N LEU A 133 -7.08 30.27 -7.24
CA LEU A 133 -8.00 30.27 -8.38
C LEU A 133 -7.96 31.58 -9.21
N LYS A 134 -7.72 32.72 -8.57
CA LYS A 134 -7.57 34.01 -9.29
C LYS A 134 -6.24 34.10 -10.04
N GLU A 135 -5.21 33.44 -9.57
CA GLU A 135 -3.85 33.50 -10.11
C GLU A 135 -3.58 32.42 -11.18
N ASN A 136 -4.50 31.49 -11.38
CA ASN A 136 -4.29 30.33 -12.27
C ASN A 136 -5.50 30.08 -13.18
N ASN A 137 -5.23 29.58 -14.38
CA ASN A 137 -6.26 29.22 -15.35
C ASN A 137 -6.89 27.86 -15.01
N LEU A 138 -8.18 27.72 -15.31
CA LEU A 138 -8.91 26.46 -15.25
C LEU A 138 -8.63 25.61 -16.51
N PRO A 139 -8.74 24.25 -16.42
CA PRO A 139 -9.18 23.46 -15.26
C PRO A 139 -8.07 23.20 -14.22
N LEU A 140 -8.46 23.06 -12.96
CA LEU A 140 -7.59 22.68 -11.84
C LEU A 140 -8.11 21.42 -11.16
N VAL A 141 -7.20 20.61 -10.63
CA VAL A 141 -7.51 19.39 -9.88
C VAL A 141 -7.33 19.66 -8.38
N VAL A 142 -8.30 19.23 -7.57
CA VAL A 142 -8.32 19.36 -6.11
C VAL A 142 -8.10 17.98 -5.47
#